data_d73db1b97f1e461cd144e2f545b79360
#
_entry.id   d73db1b97f1e461cd144e2f545b79360
#
_cell.length_a   1.000
_cell.length_b   1.000
_cell.length_c   1.000
_cell.angle_alpha   90.00
_cell.angle_beta   90.00
_cell.angle_gamma   90.00
#
_symmetry.space_group_name_H-M   'P 1'
#
loop_
_entity.id
_entity.type
_entity.pdbx_description
1 polymer ?
#
loop_
_entity_poly.entity_id
_entity_poly.type
_entity_poly.pdbx_seq_one_letter_code
_entity_poly.pdbx_strand_id
1 'polypeptide(L)'
;AIKAAKEIGYRKILLDTLPNMRMAVKLYRELGFTEAPNYYATPVEGTMFMALDLDNWSEEEVRNENLSHLFDFNRAWARQMQEVDPTYFDRLNHLQAPEFLWIGCSDSRVPANQIVGLLPGEVFVHRNVANLVLHTDLNCLSVIQYAVDVLKVKHIMVVGHYNCGGVGAALHKTRVGIVDFWLHNVQQVHTKHCTLVDSLPEEQRHDRLCELNVLEQVVSLCHTPVVKDAWRRSQQLT
;
A
#
# COMPACT_ATOMS: atom_id res chain seq x y z
N ALA A 1 14.39 1.16 21.05
CA ALA A 1 15.26 2.12 21.79
C ALA A 1 14.63 2.55 23.11
N ILE A 2 13.41 3.15 23.12
CA ILE A 2 12.77 3.69 24.36
C ILE A 2 12.58 2.58 25.41
N LYS A 3 11.97 1.46 25.02
CA LYS A 3 11.78 0.30 25.91
C LYS A 3 13.09 -0.21 26.48
N ALA A 4 14.10 -0.39 25.66
CA ALA A 4 15.41 -0.82 26.10
C ALA A 4 16.06 0.17 27.10
N ALA A 5 15.92 1.48 26.86
CA ALA A 5 16.41 2.49 27.79
C ALA A 5 15.72 2.39 29.16
N LYS A 6 14.41 2.18 29.18
CA LYS A 6 13.62 1.99 30.41
C LYS A 6 14.05 0.71 31.15
N GLU A 7 14.23 -0.40 30.43
CA GLU A 7 14.67 -1.69 31.00
C GLU A 7 16.10 -1.61 31.59
N ILE A 8 16.99 -0.80 31.02
CA ILE A 8 18.33 -0.54 31.54
C ILE A 8 18.29 0.34 32.80
N GLY A 9 17.17 1.06 33.04
CA GLY A 9 17.01 1.93 34.21
C GLY A 9 17.29 3.40 33.97
N TYR A 10 17.37 3.84 32.71
CA TYR A 10 17.38 5.27 32.40
C TYR A 10 16.05 5.91 32.79
N ARG A 11 16.10 7.14 33.31
CA ARG A 11 14.90 7.89 33.72
C ARG A 11 14.43 8.88 32.66
N LYS A 12 15.30 9.24 31.74
CA LYS A 12 15.02 10.24 30.72
C LYS A 12 15.80 9.96 29.43
N ILE A 13 15.16 10.19 28.29
CA ILE A 13 15.83 10.25 26.98
C ILE A 13 15.83 11.70 26.52
N LEU A 14 16.97 12.16 26.05
CA LEU A 14 17.14 13.49 25.46
C LEU A 14 17.48 13.32 23.97
N LEU A 15 16.93 14.15 23.13
CA LEU A 15 17.28 14.24 21.72
C LEU A 15 17.23 15.68 21.25
N ASP A 16 17.90 15.95 20.15
CA ASP A 16 17.82 17.20 19.43
C ASP A 16 17.42 16.96 17.97
N THR A 17 16.76 17.94 17.38
CA THR A 17 16.28 17.88 16.01
C THR A 17 16.14 19.30 15.43
N LEU A 18 15.95 19.40 14.14
CA LEU A 18 15.70 20.70 13.49
C LEU A 18 14.22 20.94 13.26
N PRO A 19 13.71 22.18 13.40
CA PRO A 19 12.29 22.50 13.20
C PRO A 19 11.78 22.19 11.79
N ASN A 20 12.66 22.20 10.79
CA ASN A 20 12.31 21.85 9.39
C ASN A 20 12.12 20.35 9.19
N MET A 21 12.56 19.50 10.12
CA MET A 21 12.30 18.06 10.12
C MET A 21 10.89 17.76 10.69
N ARG A 22 9.87 18.31 10.06
CA ARG A 22 8.48 18.29 10.56
C ARG A 22 7.95 16.90 10.88
N MET A 23 8.32 15.89 10.08
CA MET A 23 7.89 14.49 10.33
C MET A 23 8.56 13.90 11.56
N ALA A 24 9.86 14.19 11.77
CA ALA A 24 10.57 13.73 12.97
C ALA A 24 10.03 14.40 14.23
N VAL A 25 9.82 15.71 14.20
CA VAL A 25 9.24 16.46 15.32
C VAL A 25 7.83 15.94 15.67
N LYS A 26 6.99 15.67 14.65
CA LYS A 26 5.67 15.06 14.84
C LYS A 26 5.79 13.70 15.53
N LEU A 27 6.64 12.80 15.00
CA LEU A 27 6.86 11.46 15.56
C LEU A 27 7.35 11.53 17.02
N TYR A 28 8.29 12.43 17.35
CA TYR A 28 8.79 12.54 18.72
C TYR A 28 7.68 13.02 19.69
N ARG A 29 6.85 13.97 19.28
CA ARG A 29 5.70 14.40 20.09
C ARG A 29 4.69 13.26 20.30
N GLU A 30 4.41 12.48 19.27
CA GLU A 30 3.55 11.29 19.34
C GLU A 30 4.13 10.21 20.26
N LEU A 31 5.44 10.10 20.39
CA LEU A 31 6.12 9.21 21.33
C LEU A 31 6.18 9.76 22.77
N GLY A 32 5.63 10.93 23.01
CA GLY A 32 5.57 11.57 24.33
C GLY A 32 6.75 12.49 24.64
N PHE A 33 7.61 12.79 23.66
CA PHE A 33 8.67 13.79 23.85
C PHE A 33 8.08 15.20 23.94
N THR A 34 8.53 15.97 24.91
CA THR A 34 8.21 17.39 25.09
C THR A 34 9.44 18.27 24.87
N GLU A 35 9.22 19.53 24.53
CA GLU A 35 10.32 20.48 24.38
C GLU A 35 11.06 20.64 25.70
N ALA A 36 12.39 20.67 25.62
CA ALA A 36 13.28 20.75 26.77
C ALA A 36 14.26 21.92 26.63
N PRO A 37 14.78 22.47 27.75
CA PRO A 37 15.87 23.44 27.70
C PRO A 37 17.11 22.85 27.01
N ASN A 38 17.90 23.73 26.37
CA ASN A 38 19.16 23.33 25.79
C ASN A 38 20.08 22.69 26.85
N TYR A 39 20.48 21.46 26.60
CA TYR A 39 21.36 20.73 27.50
C TYR A 39 22.82 20.68 27.02
N TYR A 40 23.12 21.31 25.86
CA TYR A 40 24.49 21.63 25.39
C TYR A 40 24.42 22.79 24.39
N ALA A 41 25.58 23.40 24.13
CA ALA A 41 25.73 24.45 23.14
C ALA A 41 25.89 23.83 21.74
N THR A 42 24.97 24.13 20.82
CA THR A 42 25.03 23.67 19.45
C THR A 42 25.37 24.81 18.50
N PRO A 43 26.21 24.60 17.47
CA PRO A 43 26.49 25.59 16.44
C PRO A 43 25.36 25.70 15.42
N VAL A 44 24.35 24.84 15.47
CA VAL A 44 23.23 24.83 14.51
C VAL A 44 22.10 25.68 15.05
N GLU A 45 21.87 26.80 14.40
CA GLU A 45 20.79 27.73 14.77
C GLU A 45 19.42 27.07 14.60
N GLY A 46 18.52 27.30 15.55
CA GLY A 46 17.17 26.76 15.54
C GLY A 46 17.06 25.29 15.97
N THR A 47 18.12 24.68 16.51
CA THR A 47 18.04 23.32 17.08
C THR A 47 16.98 23.27 18.18
N MET A 48 16.05 22.32 18.04
CA MET A 48 15.01 22.01 19.01
C MET A 48 15.46 20.85 19.91
N PHE A 49 15.45 21.07 21.21
CA PHE A 49 15.78 20.06 22.22
C PHE A 49 14.48 19.45 22.75
N MET A 50 14.45 18.14 22.89
CA MET A 50 13.27 17.39 23.34
C MET A 50 13.68 16.34 24.38
N ALA A 51 12.79 16.08 25.32
CA ALA A 51 12.97 15.12 26.40
C ALA A 51 11.77 14.19 26.54
N LEU A 52 12.02 12.92 26.83
CA LEU A 52 11.02 11.93 27.21
C LEU A 52 11.29 11.46 28.64
N ASP A 53 10.31 11.59 29.52
CA ASP A 53 10.33 11.05 30.87
C ASP A 53 9.96 9.56 30.84
N LEU A 54 10.90 8.68 31.20
CA LEU A 54 10.69 7.23 31.18
C LEU A 54 9.99 6.69 32.43
N ASP A 55 9.99 7.46 33.54
CA ASP A 55 9.32 7.03 34.75
C ASP A 55 7.80 6.95 34.54
N ASN A 56 7.27 7.90 33.75
CA ASN A 56 5.84 8.01 33.42
C ASN A 56 5.48 7.47 32.02
N TRP A 57 6.46 7.00 31.24
CA TRP A 57 6.21 6.49 29.89
C TRP A 57 5.69 5.05 29.92
N SER A 58 4.58 4.77 29.20
CA SER A 58 4.11 3.43 28.93
C SER A 58 3.97 3.17 27.44
N GLU A 59 4.38 2.00 26.99
CA GLU A 59 4.27 1.57 25.58
C GLU A 59 2.80 1.43 25.17
N GLU A 60 1.94 1.11 26.12
CA GLU A 60 0.51 0.87 25.93
C GLU A 60 -0.27 2.19 25.74
N GLU A 61 0.08 3.25 26.47
CA GLU A 61 -0.49 4.58 26.31
C GLU A 61 -0.12 5.19 24.95
N VAL A 62 1.15 5.11 24.53
CA VAL A 62 1.60 5.63 23.23
C VAL A 62 0.94 4.89 22.07
N ARG A 63 0.75 3.57 22.17
CA ARG A 63 0.02 2.79 21.16
C ARG A 63 -1.48 3.12 21.13
N ASN A 64 -2.09 3.29 22.28
CA ASN A 64 -3.52 3.57 22.38
C ASN A 64 -3.88 4.99 21.92
N GLU A 65 -3.09 6.01 22.27
CA GLU A 65 -3.33 7.38 21.82
C GLU A 65 -3.19 7.50 20.30
N ASN A 66 -2.20 6.81 19.70
CA ASN A 66 -1.91 6.92 18.26
C ASN A 66 -2.94 6.22 17.37
N LEU A 67 -3.67 5.22 17.87
CA LEU A 67 -4.63 4.44 17.08
C LEU A 67 -6.08 4.51 17.63
N SER A 68 -6.30 5.10 18.80
CA SER A 68 -7.62 5.14 19.43
C SER A 68 -8.68 5.74 18.51
N HIS A 69 -8.34 6.84 17.81
CA HIS A 69 -9.24 7.48 16.85
C HIS A 69 -9.65 6.57 15.69
N LEU A 70 -8.78 5.65 15.25
CA LEU A 70 -9.11 4.67 14.19
C LEU A 70 -10.10 3.63 14.71
N PHE A 71 -9.92 3.17 15.94
CA PHE A 71 -10.85 2.24 16.57
C PHE A 71 -12.20 2.90 16.90
N ASP A 72 -12.19 4.17 17.32
CA ASP A 72 -13.41 4.93 17.55
C ASP A 72 -14.16 5.15 16.24
N PHE A 73 -13.46 5.52 15.18
CA PHE A 73 -14.04 5.63 13.84
C PHE A 73 -14.61 4.30 13.36
N ASN A 74 -13.87 3.20 13.53
CA ASN A 74 -14.33 1.86 13.14
C ASN A 74 -15.61 1.46 13.88
N ARG A 75 -15.66 1.71 15.20
CA ARG A 75 -16.88 1.44 16.00
C ARG A 75 -18.07 2.29 15.58
N ALA A 76 -17.83 3.57 15.27
CA ALA A 76 -18.88 4.48 14.78
C ALA A 76 -19.38 4.06 13.40
N TRP A 77 -18.47 3.74 12.48
CA TRP A 77 -18.79 3.23 11.16
C TRP A 77 -19.60 1.92 11.24
N ALA A 78 -19.18 0.97 12.07
CA ALA A 78 -19.90 -0.30 12.20
C ALA A 78 -21.33 -0.11 12.71
N ARG A 79 -21.54 0.78 13.70
CA ARG A 79 -22.88 1.14 14.18
C ARG A 79 -23.72 1.79 13.08
N GLN A 80 -23.16 2.74 12.34
CA GLN A 80 -23.85 3.40 11.24
C GLN A 80 -24.29 2.40 10.16
N MET A 81 -23.44 1.44 9.80
CA MET A 81 -23.81 0.40 8.83
C MET A 81 -24.98 -0.44 9.32
N GLN A 82 -25.00 -0.84 10.60
CA GLN A 82 -26.09 -1.60 11.20
C GLN A 82 -27.38 -0.78 11.38
N GLU A 83 -27.28 0.52 11.60
CA GLU A 83 -28.44 1.42 11.65
C GLU A 83 -29.12 1.56 10.28
N VAL A 84 -28.32 1.62 9.20
CA VAL A 84 -28.82 1.72 7.81
C VAL A 84 -29.33 0.37 7.32
N ASP A 85 -28.62 -0.71 7.61
CA ASP A 85 -28.96 -2.09 7.24
C ASP A 85 -28.60 -3.05 8.39
N PRO A 86 -29.57 -3.44 9.22
CA PRO A 86 -29.30 -4.37 10.35
C PRO A 86 -28.71 -5.71 9.93
N THR A 87 -28.87 -6.11 8.67
CA THR A 87 -28.37 -7.38 8.12
C THR A 87 -27.01 -7.23 7.39
N TYR A 88 -26.43 -6.03 7.38
CA TYR A 88 -25.24 -5.70 6.60
C TYR A 88 -24.08 -6.70 6.81
N PHE A 89 -23.68 -6.92 8.06
CA PHE A 89 -22.57 -7.82 8.37
C PHE A 89 -22.93 -9.30 8.20
N ASP A 90 -24.16 -9.68 8.54
CA ASP A 90 -24.63 -11.06 8.35
C ASP A 90 -24.65 -11.45 6.86
N ARG A 91 -25.12 -10.55 6.01
CA ARG A 91 -25.10 -10.75 4.55
C ARG A 91 -23.68 -10.90 4.04
N LEU A 92 -22.75 -10.03 4.45
CA LEU A 92 -21.36 -10.09 4.03
C LEU A 92 -20.62 -11.33 4.55
N ASN A 93 -20.97 -11.80 5.74
CA ASN A 93 -20.40 -13.03 6.30
C ASN A 93 -20.76 -14.30 5.50
N HIS A 94 -21.92 -14.29 4.86
CA HIS A 94 -22.43 -15.44 4.09
C HIS A 94 -22.24 -15.29 2.57
N LEU A 95 -21.89 -14.09 2.08
CA LEU A 95 -21.79 -13.80 0.65
C LEU A 95 -20.31 -13.65 0.23
N GLN A 96 -19.75 -14.70 -0.37
CA GLN A 96 -18.47 -14.63 -1.08
C GLN A 96 -18.68 -15.12 -2.52
N ALA A 97 -19.30 -14.30 -3.34
CA ALA A 97 -19.55 -14.59 -4.74
C ALA A 97 -19.18 -13.40 -5.65
N PRO A 98 -17.92 -12.93 -5.62
CA PRO A 98 -17.49 -11.83 -6.47
C PRO A 98 -17.50 -12.26 -7.93
N GLU A 99 -18.03 -11.42 -8.81
CA GLU A 99 -17.92 -11.63 -10.25
C GLU A 99 -16.59 -11.14 -10.83
N PHE A 100 -15.85 -10.32 -10.07
CA PHE A 100 -14.66 -9.61 -10.53
C PHE A 100 -13.45 -9.93 -9.65
N LEU A 101 -12.30 -10.16 -10.30
CA LEU A 101 -10.99 -10.02 -9.67
C LEU A 101 -10.36 -8.70 -10.11
N TRP A 102 -9.96 -7.88 -9.15
CA TRP A 102 -9.20 -6.65 -9.36
C TRP A 102 -7.73 -6.87 -8.98
N ILE A 103 -6.82 -6.65 -9.92
CA ILE A 103 -5.37 -6.63 -9.68
C ILE A 103 -4.90 -5.19 -9.88
N GLY A 104 -4.57 -4.51 -8.79
CA GLY A 104 -4.23 -3.09 -8.80
C GLY A 104 -2.93 -2.75 -8.09
N CYS A 105 -2.55 -1.47 -8.16
CA CYS A 105 -1.39 -0.97 -7.44
C CYS A 105 -1.67 -0.79 -5.95
N SER A 106 -0.66 -1.07 -5.10
CA SER A 106 -0.70 -0.74 -3.67
C SER A 106 -0.77 0.76 -3.42
N ASP A 107 -0.18 1.59 -4.29
CA ASP A 107 -0.34 3.05 -4.30
C ASP A 107 -1.70 3.42 -4.93
N SER A 108 -2.77 2.92 -4.38
CA SER A 108 -4.12 3.31 -4.80
C SER A 108 -4.79 4.12 -3.70
N ARG A 109 -5.06 5.38 -4.02
CA ARG A 109 -5.64 6.35 -3.09
C ARG A 109 -7.15 6.21 -2.97
N VAL A 110 -7.75 5.39 -3.85
CA VAL A 110 -9.19 5.11 -3.85
C VAL A 110 -9.42 3.60 -3.77
N PRO A 111 -10.34 3.12 -2.92
CA PRO A 111 -10.73 1.71 -2.87
C PRO A 111 -11.31 1.21 -4.19
N ALA A 112 -10.98 -0.02 -4.58
CA ALA A 112 -11.42 -0.61 -5.84
C ALA A 112 -12.95 -0.57 -6.01
N ASN A 113 -13.69 -0.96 -4.99
CA ASN A 113 -15.14 -0.96 -5.00
C ASN A 113 -15.75 0.42 -5.31
N GLN A 114 -15.16 1.50 -4.75
CA GLN A 114 -15.64 2.86 -4.98
C GLN A 114 -15.45 3.31 -6.43
N ILE A 115 -14.31 2.93 -7.06
CA ILE A 115 -14.02 3.31 -8.45
C ILE A 115 -15.04 2.71 -9.41
N VAL A 116 -15.46 1.47 -9.17
CA VAL A 116 -16.35 0.72 -10.07
C VAL A 116 -17.82 0.71 -9.60
N GLY A 117 -18.13 1.37 -8.48
CA GLY A 117 -19.50 1.47 -7.96
C GLY A 117 -20.08 0.15 -7.45
N LEU A 118 -19.23 -0.80 -7.05
CA LEU A 118 -19.64 -2.11 -6.55
C LEU A 118 -19.61 -2.15 -5.02
N LEU A 119 -20.48 -2.98 -4.44
CA LEU A 119 -20.58 -3.15 -2.99
C LEU A 119 -19.44 -4.02 -2.45
N PRO A 120 -19.17 -3.95 -1.14
CA PRO A 120 -18.29 -4.90 -0.47
C PRO A 120 -18.73 -6.35 -0.73
N GLY A 121 -17.77 -7.24 -1.03
CA GLY A 121 -18.03 -8.65 -1.36
C GLY A 121 -18.23 -8.94 -2.87
N GLU A 122 -18.46 -7.93 -3.70
CA GLU A 122 -18.66 -8.10 -5.15
C GLU A 122 -17.36 -8.09 -5.96
N VAL A 123 -16.25 -7.64 -5.36
CA VAL A 123 -14.92 -7.61 -5.98
C VAL A 123 -13.92 -8.35 -5.11
N PHE A 124 -13.21 -9.31 -5.67
CA PHE A 124 -12.04 -9.91 -5.06
C PHE A 124 -10.81 -9.07 -5.41
N VAL A 125 -10.04 -8.61 -4.43
CA VAL A 125 -9.02 -7.57 -4.64
C VAL A 125 -7.64 -8.09 -4.31
N HIS A 126 -6.71 -7.96 -5.26
CA HIS A 126 -5.27 -8.10 -5.07
C HIS A 126 -4.56 -6.78 -5.35
N ARG A 127 -3.54 -6.45 -4.55
CA ARG A 127 -2.72 -5.25 -4.74
C ARG A 127 -1.25 -5.54 -4.48
N ASN A 128 -0.42 -5.06 -5.39
CA ASN A 128 1.03 -5.03 -5.22
C ASN A 128 1.61 -3.74 -5.82
N VAL A 129 2.88 -3.43 -5.59
CA VAL A 129 3.51 -2.25 -6.17
C VAL A 129 3.52 -2.37 -7.69
N ALA A 130 2.97 -1.38 -8.39
CA ALA A 130 2.87 -1.30 -9.84
C ALA A 130 1.97 -2.38 -10.50
N ASN A 131 1.00 -2.93 -9.81
CA ASN A 131 -0.02 -3.86 -10.36
C ASN A 131 0.56 -5.01 -11.21
N LEU A 132 1.68 -5.60 -10.78
CA LEU A 132 2.40 -6.63 -11.53
C LEU A 132 1.72 -8.01 -11.43
N VAL A 133 1.77 -8.76 -12.53
CA VAL A 133 1.39 -10.17 -12.62
C VAL A 133 2.62 -10.96 -13.06
N LEU A 134 3.38 -11.48 -12.09
CA LEU A 134 4.61 -12.20 -12.34
C LEU A 134 4.38 -13.70 -12.19
N HIS A 135 4.92 -14.49 -13.12
CA HIS A 135 4.82 -15.97 -13.09
C HIS A 135 5.63 -16.59 -11.94
N THR A 136 6.42 -15.81 -11.23
CA THR A 136 7.19 -16.22 -10.05
C THR A 136 6.61 -15.71 -8.73
N ASP A 137 5.58 -14.86 -8.79
CA ASP A 137 4.92 -14.34 -7.59
C ASP A 137 3.78 -15.28 -7.15
N LEU A 138 4.11 -16.20 -6.25
CA LEU A 138 3.12 -17.13 -5.70
C LEU A 138 1.94 -16.45 -5.01
N ASN A 139 2.12 -15.24 -4.48
CA ASN A 139 1.02 -14.50 -3.85
C ASN A 139 -0.02 -14.10 -4.90
N CYS A 140 0.40 -13.41 -5.96
CA CYS A 140 -0.49 -13.03 -7.05
C CYS A 140 -1.12 -14.26 -7.72
N LEU A 141 -0.31 -15.29 -8.03
CA LEU A 141 -0.79 -16.53 -8.65
C LEU A 141 -1.81 -17.28 -7.79
N SER A 142 -1.62 -17.33 -6.48
CA SER A 142 -2.59 -17.94 -5.55
C SER A 142 -3.92 -17.19 -5.54
N VAL A 143 -3.89 -15.87 -5.58
CA VAL A 143 -5.10 -15.05 -5.68
C VAL A 143 -5.83 -15.29 -7.01
N ILE A 144 -5.09 -15.34 -8.12
CA ILE A 144 -5.67 -15.62 -9.45
C ILE A 144 -6.30 -17.03 -9.45
N GLN A 145 -5.59 -18.03 -8.94
CA GLN A 145 -6.12 -19.40 -8.88
C GLN A 145 -7.37 -19.49 -8.01
N TYR A 146 -7.35 -18.89 -6.82
CA TYR A 146 -8.51 -18.90 -5.93
C TYR A 146 -9.72 -18.20 -6.59
N ALA A 147 -9.50 -17.04 -7.21
CA ALA A 147 -10.55 -16.31 -7.91
C ALA A 147 -11.16 -17.13 -9.06
N VAL A 148 -10.32 -17.75 -9.89
CA VAL A 148 -10.77 -18.47 -11.09
C VAL A 148 -11.32 -19.85 -10.76
N ASP A 149 -10.64 -20.62 -9.90
CA ASP A 149 -10.98 -22.01 -9.66
C ASP A 149 -11.97 -22.23 -8.52
N VAL A 150 -11.95 -21.37 -7.50
CA VAL A 150 -12.82 -21.49 -6.31
C VAL A 150 -14.00 -20.54 -6.42
N LEU A 151 -13.75 -19.23 -6.56
CA LEU A 151 -14.80 -18.21 -6.59
C LEU A 151 -15.52 -18.14 -7.95
N LYS A 152 -14.91 -18.66 -9.02
CA LYS A 152 -15.49 -18.66 -10.37
C LYS A 152 -15.79 -17.27 -10.89
N VAL A 153 -14.90 -16.32 -10.62
CA VAL A 153 -15.04 -14.96 -11.17
C VAL A 153 -15.18 -15.00 -12.69
N LYS A 154 -15.95 -14.07 -13.25
CA LYS A 154 -16.19 -13.97 -14.69
C LYS A 154 -15.22 -13.02 -15.38
N HIS A 155 -14.67 -12.07 -14.61
CA HIS A 155 -13.82 -11.01 -15.15
C HIS A 155 -12.59 -10.79 -14.29
N ILE A 156 -11.44 -10.59 -14.94
CA ILE A 156 -10.22 -10.16 -14.28
C ILE A 156 -9.81 -8.81 -14.83
N MET A 157 -9.66 -7.84 -13.95
CA MET A 157 -9.26 -6.47 -14.28
C MET A 157 -7.84 -6.21 -13.78
N VAL A 158 -6.93 -5.87 -14.69
CA VAL A 158 -5.60 -5.34 -14.33
C VAL A 158 -5.69 -3.82 -14.42
N VAL A 159 -5.50 -3.16 -13.28
CA VAL A 159 -5.74 -1.72 -13.16
C VAL A 159 -4.50 -0.99 -12.68
N GLY A 160 -3.93 -0.19 -13.57
CA GLY A 160 -2.87 0.78 -13.27
C GLY A 160 -3.44 2.15 -12.93
N HIS A 161 -2.55 3.06 -12.59
CA HIS A 161 -2.89 4.47 -12.42
C HIS A 161 -1.73 5.35 -12.88
N TYR A 162 -2.06 6.53 -13.37
CA TYR A 162 -1.06 7.53 -13.68
C TYR A 162 -0.36 8.04 -12.41
N ASN A 163 0.80 8.63 -12.57
CA ASN A 163 1.65 9.09 -11.47
C ASN A 163 1.96 7.99 -10.44
N CYS A 164 2.14 6.75 -10.91
CA CYS A 164 2.53 5.63 -10.06
C CYS A 164 3.99 5.76 -9.62
N GLY A 165 4.24 5.85 -8.30
CA GLY A 165 5.59 6.00 -7.76
C GLY A 165 6.52 4.84 -8.12
N GLY A 166 6.00 3.61 -8.19
CA GLY A 166 6.77 2.44 -8.61
C GLY A 166 7.20 2.51 -10.08
N VAL A 167 6.27 2.90 -10.97
CA VAL A 167 6.58 3.06 -12.41
C VAL A 167 7.58 4.20 -12.62
N GLY A 168 7.41 5.33 -11.90
CA GLY A 168 8.35 6.45 -11.97
C GLY A 168 9.75 6.06 -11.48
N ALA A 169 9.87 5.35 -10.37
CA ALA A 169 11.15 4.86 -9.87
C ALA A 169 11.84 3.92 -10.87
N ALA A 170 11.07 3.06 -11.55
CA ALA A 170 11.59 2.18 -12.59
C ALA A 170 12.08 2.96 -13.81
N LEU A 171 11.30 3.94 -14.30
CA LEU A 171 11.63 4.79 -15.46
C LEU A 171 12.93 5.57 -15.22
N HIS A 172 13.05 6.22 -14.07
CA HIS A 172 14.22 7.04 -13.72
C HIS A 172 15.36 6.25 -13.07
N LYS A 173 15.22 4.92 -12.93
CA LYS A 173 16.21 4.02 -12.28
C LYS A 173 16.62 4.52 -10.90
N THR A 174 15.67 5.05 -10.15
CA THR A 174 15.88 5.56 -8.80
C THR A 174 16.13 4.37 -7.86
N ARG A 175 17.18 4.46 -7.05
CA ARG A 175 17.48 3.44 -6.04
C ARG A 175 16.63 3.69 -4.79
N VAL A 176 15.78 2.74 -4.46
CA VAL A 176 14.85 2.78 -3.32
C VAL A 176 15.22 1.74 -2.26
N GLY A 177 15.82 0.63 -2.68
CA GLY A 177 16.24 -0.45 -1.80
C GLY A 177 15.75 -1.82 -2.31
N ILE A 178 15.21 -2.67 -1.43
CA ILE A 178 14.79 -4.03 -1.80
C ILE A 178 13.72 -4.05 -2.90
N VAL A 179 12.90 -3.01 -2.98
CA VAL A 179 11.85 -2.88 -4.00
C VAL A 179 12.44 -2.77 -5.42
N ASP A 180 13.71 -2.41 -5.57
CA ASP A 180 14.38 -2.33 -6.88
C ASP A 180 14.34 -3.68 -7.62
N PHE A 181 14.47 -4.80 -6.90
CA PHE A 181 14.33 -6.13 -7.49
C PHE A 181 12.94 -6.38 -8.07
N TRP A 182 11.92 -5.89 -7.40
CA TRP A 182 10.54 -5.96 -7.86
C TRP A 182 10.30 -5.06 -9.06
N LEU A 183 10.76 -3.82 -9.01
CA LEU A 183 10.61 -2.82 -10.05
C LEU A 183 11.45 -3.11 -11.31
N HIS A 184 12.43 -4.03 -11.21
CA HIS A 184 13.14 -4.53 -12.40
C HIS A 184 12.18 -5.07 -13.45
N ASN A 185 11.06 -5.64 -13.06
CA ASN A 185 10.03 -6.12 -13.99
C ASN A 185 9.39 -4.96 -14.78
N VAL A 186 9.18 -3.80 -14.18
CA VAL A 186 8.72 -2.59 -14.88
C VAL A 186 9.82 -2.04 -15.79
N GLN A 187 11.09 -2.10 -15.36
CA GLN A 187 12.21 -1.73 -16.22
C GLN A 187 12.32 -2.62 -17.47
N GLN A 188 11.97 -3.92 -17.36
CA GLN A 188 11.89 -4.81 -18.52
C GLN A 188 10.79 -4.38 -19.49
N VAL A 189 9.62 -3.95 -18.99
CA VAL A 189 8.56 -3.35 -19.82
C VAL A 189 9.08 -2.12 -20.53
N HIS A 190 9.76 -1.20 -19.84
CA HIS A 190 10.39 -0.03 -20.47
C HIS A 190 11.39 -0.45 -21.55
N THR A 191 12.27 -1.41 -21.24
CA THR A 191 13.28 -1.90 -22.23
C THR A 191 12.61 -2.48 -23.48
N LYS A 192 11.53 -3.24 -23.31
CA LYS A 192 10.76 -3.83 -24.42
C LYS A 192 10.15 -2.75 -25.33
N HIS A 193 9.72 -1.64 -24.75
CA HIS A 193 9.03 -0.55 -25.44
C HIS A 193 9.84 0.75 -25.54
N CYS A 194 11.17 0.68 -25.35
CA CYS A 194 12.03 1.87 -25.25
C CYS A 194 11.91 2.79 -26.47
N THR A 195 11.88 2.26 -27.70
CA THR A 195 11.73 3.06 -28.90
C THR A 195 10.47 3.94 -28.89
N LEU A 196 9.38 3.43 -28.34
CA LEU A 196 8.13 4.17 -28.22
C LEU A 196 8.20 5.19 -27.07
N VAL A 197 8.61 4.75 -25.88
CA VAL A 197 8.63 5.60 -24.69
C VAL A 197 9.64 6.73 -24.84
N ASP A 198 10.85 6.43 -25.30
CA ASP A 198 11.94 7.41 -25.39
C ASP A 198 11.74 8.42 -26.54
N SER A 199 10.89 8.12 -27.52
CA SER A 199 10.49 9.07 -28.57
C SER A 199 9.51 10.14 -28.10
N LEU A 200 8.87 9.94 -26.95
CA LEU A 200 7.90 10.89 -26.39
C LEU A 200 8.59 12.02 -25.61
N PRO A 201 7.94 13.20 -25.49
CA PRO A 201 8.34 14.23 -24.55
C PRO A 201 8.44 13.65 -23.12
N GLU A 202 9.39 14.15 -22.33
CA GLU A 202 9.71 13.60 -21.00
C GLU A 202 8.47 13.53 -20.07
N GLU A 203 7.63 14.55 -20.12
CA GLU A 203 6.40 14.66 -19.34
C GLU A 203 5.34 13.59 -19.68
N GLN A 204 5.42 12.96 -20.85
CA GLN A 204 4.49 11.93 -21.30
C GLN A 204 5.01 10.50 -21.07
N ARG A 205 6.31 10.34 -20.84
CA ARG A 205 6.95 9.01 -20.74
C ARG A 205 6.42 8.21 -19.56
N HIS A 206 6.21 8.86 -18.44
CA HIS A 206 5.73 8.20 -17.23
C HIS A 206 4.32 7.61 -17.44
N ASP A 207 3.40 8.42 -17.93
CA ASP A 207 2.02 7.99 -18.16
C ASP A 207 1.98 6.88 -19.22
N ARG A 208 2.74 7.03 -20.28
CA ARG A 208 2.84 5.99 -21.31
C ARG A 208 3.41 4.68 -20.77
N LEU A 209 4.38 4.73 -19.88
CA LEU A 209 4.91 3.51 -19.26
C LEU A 209 3.90 2.88 -18.30
N CYS A 210 3.06 3.67 -17.61
CA CYS A 210 1.95 3.15 -16.81
C CYS A 210 0.96 2.35 -17.68
N GLU A 211 0.58 2.87 -18.85
CA GLU A 211 -0.31 2.19 -19.80
C GLU A 211 0.31 0.89 -20.33
N LEU A 212 1.57 0.96 -20.79
CA LEU A 212 2.29 -0.20 -21.31
C LEU A 212 2.47 -1.28 -20.24
N ASN A 213 2.71 -0.88 -18.99
CA ASN A 213 2.79 -1.82 -17.88
C ASN A 213 1.47 -2.58 -17.70
N VAL A 214 0.32 -1.90 -17.74
CA VAL A 214 -0.98 -2.58 -17.68
C VAL A 214 -1.13 -3.60 -18.81
N LEU A 215 -0.83 -3.22 -20.04
CA LEU A 215 -0.92 -4.11 -21.21
C LEU A 215 -0.04 -5.35 -21.04
N GLU A 216 1.21 -5.18 -20.61
CA GLU A 216 2.14 -6.31 -20.40
C GLU A 216 1.66 -7.22 -19.24
N GLN A 217 1.07 -6.67 -18.19
CA GLN A 217 0.52 -7.48 -17.11
C GLN A 217 -0.73 -8.26 -17.55
N VAL A 218 -1.58 -7.70 -18.41
CA VAL A 218 -2.69 -8.45 -19.04
C VAL A 218 -2.14 -9.60 -19.88
N VAL A 219 -1.12 -9.36 -20.70
CA VAL A 219 -0.46 -10.42 -21.49
C VAL A 219 0.10 -11.50 -20.56
N SER A 220 0.81 -11.12 -19.49
CA SER A 220 1.34 -12.04 -18.49
C SER A 220 0.23 -12.87 -17.85
N LEU A 221 -0.86 -12.25 -17.43
CA LEU A 221 -2.05 -12.91 -16.86
C LEU A 221 -2.62 -13.97 -17.82
N CYS A 222 -2.84 -13.61 -19.09
CA CYS A 222 -3.36 -14.52 -20.11
C CYS A 222 -2.44 -15.71 -20.37
N HIS A 223 -1.14 -15.59 -20.05
CA HIS A 223 -0.18 -16.68 -20.19
C HIS A 223 -0.09 -17.58 -18.96
N THR A 224 -0.75 -17.27 -17.85
CA THR A 224 -0.77 -18.14 -16.67
C THR A 224 -1.48 -19.48 -16.98
N PRO A 225 -1.04 -20.59 -16.43
CA PRO A 225 -1.72 -21.89 -16.59
C PRO A 225 -3.18 -21.82 -16.14
N VAL A 226 -3.47 -21.14 -15.04
CA VAL A 226 -4.82 -21.00 -14.47
C VAL A 226 -5.81 -20.42 -15.47
N VAL A 227 -5.47 -19.32 -16.13
CA VAL A 227 -6.32 -18.66 -17.13
C VAL A 227 -6.46 -19.54 -18.37
N LYS A 228 -5.35 -20.07 -18.88
CA LYS A 228 -5.38 -20.99 -20.05
C LYS A 228 -6.24 -22.22 -19.80
N ASP A 229 -6.15 -22.82 -18.64
CA ASP A 229 -6.95 -24.00 -18.30
C ASP A 229 -8.41 -23.66 -18.07
N ALA A 230 -8.75 -22.46 -17.55
CA ALA A 230 -10.12 -21.97 -17.51
C ALA A 230 -10.73 -21.87 -18.91
N TRP A 231 -10.03 -21.30 -19.86
CA TRP A 231 -10.48 -21.22 -21.27
C TRP A 231 -10.60 -22.58 -21.93
N ARG A 232 -9.64 -23.51 -21.71
CA ARG A 232 -9.70 -24.87 -22.24
C ARG A 232 -10.93 -25.65 -21.78
N ARG A 233 -11.37 -25.45 -20.53
CA ARG A 233 -12.60 -26.02 -19.99
C ARG A 233 -13.85 -25.20 -20.28
N SER A 234 -13.77 -24.23 -21.20
CA SER A 234 -14.87 -23.34 -21.60
C SER A 234 -15.50 -22.58 -20.42
N GLN A 235 -14.73 -22.30 -19.37
CA GLN A 235 -15.18 -21.44 -18.29
C GLN A 235 -15.29 -20.01 -18.82
N GLN A 236 -16.42 -19.34 -18.55
CA GLN A 236 -16.58 -17.93 -18.87
C GLN A 236 -15.57 -17.12 -18.05
N LEU A 237 -14.57 -16.55 -18.72
CA LEU A 237 -13.53 -15.73 -18.12
C LEU A 237 -12.99 -14.73 -19.16
N THR A 238 -13.11 -13.43 -18.83
CA THR A 238 -12.60 -12.32 -19.63
C THR A 238 -11.71 -11.42 -18.82
#